data_35c9c218a574ec57fc6e09bcfb2b67a2
#
_entry.id   35c9c218a574ec57fc6e09bcfb2b67a2
#
_cell.length_a   1.000
_cell.length_b   1.000
_cell.length_c   1.000
_cell.angle_alpha   90.00
_cell.angle_beta   90.00
_cell.angle_gamma   90.00
#
_symmetry.space_group_name_H-M   'P 1'
#
loop_
_entity.id
_entity.type
_entity.pdbx_description
1 polymer ?
#
loop_
_entity_poly.entity_id
_entity_poly.type
_entity_poly.pdbx_seq_one_letter_code
_entity_poly.pdbx_strand_id
1 'polypeptide(L)'
;MNSDKIAKELGFGVQAVYKSLKRSGLKSNNKKPKNPRTVTEKQIENAITLYGYGHTLQTIVEVLNLNCSSSALRNLLINRGVKLRPRGKMPCFNENYFEIIDDEHKAYWLGFIYADGGLVNNCLTLGVQLSDREIIEKFKNDMRSNNKIIEYNSEKWNKHMAQIGFTSNKLKEDLNKLGVVQNKTFLLKEIPDVPKDLKRHFIRGLFDGDGTVFINSKLDSLRVGFYGTYDLLKDVQRELNVSLDTSVNKIYEKVGCWLLSYAKKSDIEKIYHYLYDDSTIYLTRKYKKFKEKI
;
A
#
# COMPACT_ATOMS: atom_id res chain seq x y z
N MET A 1 51.09 24.26 -14.94
CA MET A 1 51.18 24.61 -13.51
C MET A 1 49.81 24.43 -12.87
N ASN A 2 49.75 24.00 -11.62
CA ASN A 2 48.47 23.78 -10.90
C ASN A 2 48.04 25.13 -10.28
N SER A 3 46.84 25.60 -10.57
CA SER A 3 46.31 26.88 -10.06
C SER A 3 46.29 26.95 -8.53
N ASP A 4 46.19 25.83 -7.84
CA ASP A 4 46.23 25.77 -6.35
C ASP A 4 47.65 26.06 -5.82
N LYS A 5 48.69 25.57 -6.52
CA LYS A 5 50.07 25.84 -6.19
C LYS A 5 50.44 27.33 -6.42
N ILE A 6 50.00 27.86 -7.56
CA ILE A 6 50.20 29.28 -7.90
C ILE A 6 49.47 30.20 -6.90
N ALA A 7 48.23 29.82 -6.52
CA ALA A 7 47.46 30.59 -5.54
C ALA A 7 48.15 30.65 -4.18
N LYS A 8 48.70 29.49 -3.74
CA LYS A 8 49.45 29.39 -2.48
C LYS A 8 50.77 30.15 -2.48
N GLU A 9 51.52 30.12 -3.60
CA GLU A 9 52.78 30.82 -3.73
C GLU A 9 52.61 32.34 -3.84
N LEU A 10 51.54 32.80 -4.47
CA LEU A 10 51.27 34.22 -4.71
C LEU A 10 50.31 34.86 -3.70
N GLY A 11 49.82 34.12 -2.72
CA GLY A 11 48.91 34.63 -1.69
C GLY A 11 47.51 35.05 -2.20
N PHE A 12 47.07 34.54 -3.37
CA PHE A 12 45.79 34.88 -3.97
C PHE A 12 44.78 33.74 -3.81
N GLY A 13 43.51 34.09 -3.82
CA GLY A 13 42.45 33.05 -3.85
C GLY A 13 42.48 32.23 -5.15
N VAL A 14 42.33 30.92 -5.07
CA VAL A 14 42.38 29.98 -6.21
C VAL A 14 41.45 30.38 -7.36
N GLN A 15 40.29 30.95 -7.07
CA GLN A 15 39.33 31.45 -8.06
C GLN A 15 39.86 32.66 -8.85
N ALA A 16 40.62 33.56 -8.20
CA ALA A 16 41.20 34.72 -8.83
C ALA A 16 42.34 34.32 -9.81
N VAL A 17 43.18 33.37 -9.41
CA VAL A 17 44.22 32.77 -10.25
C VAL A 17 43.61 32.05 -11.46
N TYR A 18 42.54 31.27 -11.25
CA TYR A 18 41.82 30.58 -12.34
C TYR A 18 41.21 31.55 -13.37
N LYS A 19 40.57 32.65 -12.91
CA LYS A 19 40.02 33.68 -13.78
C LYS A 19 41.11 34.41 -14.57
N SER A 20 42.25 34.68 -13.95
CA SER A 20 43.42 35.35 -14.59
C SER A 20 44.03 34.45 -15.68
N LEU A 21 44.29 33.17 -15.38
CA LEU A 21 44.79 32.19 -16.35
C LEU A 21 43.83 32.02 -17.55
N LYS A 22 42.54 32.02 -17.30
CA LYS A 22 41.53 31.94 -18.38
C LYS A 22 41.52 33.17 -19.26
N ARG A 23 41.68 34.37 -18.70
CA ARG A 23 41.80 35.64 -19.46
C ARG A 23 43.08 35.72 -20.32
N SER A 24 44.15 35.11 -19.84
CA SER A 24 45.45 35.06 -20.54
C SER A 24 45.54 33.91 -21.56
N GLY A 25 44.45 33.18 -21.81
CA GLY A 25 44.44 32.04 -22.76
C GLY A 25 45.25 30.82 -22.30
N LEU A 26 45.75 30.83 -21.08
CA LEU A 26 46.54 29.74 -20.52
C LEU A 26 45.61 28.65 -19.92
N LYS A 27 45.78 27.43 -20.38
CA LYS A 27 45.02 26.26 -19.80
C LYS A 27 45.67 25.86 -18.47
N SER A 28 44.89 25.90 -17.41
CA SER A 28 45.32 25.35 -16.12
C SER A 28 45.41 23.82 -16.24
N ASN A 29 46.60 23.25 -15.98
CA ASN A 29 46.81 21.79 -15.96
C ASN A 29 46.35 21.18 -14.62
N ASN A 30 45.12 21.47 -14.19
CA ASN A 30 44.49 20.76 -13.11
C ASN A 30 43.99 19.40 -13.60
N LYS A 31 44.91 18.50 -14.00
CA LYS A 31 44.58 17.07 -14.04
C LYS A 31 44.45 16.65 -12.58
N LYS A 32 43.23 16.60 -12.08
CA LYS A 32 42.95 15.82 -10.86
C LYS A 32 43.56 14.45 -11.06
N PRO A 33 44.31 13.90 -10.08
CA PRO A 33 44.78 12.53 -10.18
C PRO A 33 43.56 11.66 -10.49
N LYS A 34 43.63 10.90 -11.57
CA LYS A 34 42.67 9.82 -11.85
C LYS A 34 42.92 8.75 -10.80
N ASN A 35 42.33 8.91 -9.61
CA ASN A 35 42.14 7.76 -8.74
C ASN A 35 41.21 6.81 -9.53
N PRO A 36 41.62 5.57 -9.80
CA PRO A 36 40.77 4.62 -10.47
C PRO A 36 39.60 4.34 -9.53
N ARG A 37 38.51 5.06 -9.73
CA ARG A 37 37.21 4.75 -9.13
C ARG A 37 36.62 3.53 -9.89
N THR A 38 37.34 2.42 -9.84
CA THR A 38 36.97 1.20 -10.55
C THR A 38 36.00 0.45 -9.67
N VAL A 39 34.71 0.57 -10.01
CA VAL A 39 33.71 -0.38 -9.54
C VAL A 39 33.95 -1.68 -10.31
N THR A 40 34.19 -2.78 -9.61
CA THR A 40 34.46 -4.08 -10.22
C THR A 40 33.21 -4.64 -10.91
N GLU A 41 33.39 -5.51 -11.90
CA GLU A 41 32.28 -6.14 -12.62
C GLU A 41 31.30 -6.83 -11.65
N LYS A 42 31.81 -7.60 -10.69
CA LYS A 42 31.01 -8.26 -9.65
C LYS A 42 30.22 -7.27 -8.78
N GLN A 43 30.78 -6.10 -8.50
CA GLN A 43 30.05 -5.05 -7.77
C GLN A 43 28.94 -4.43 -8.63
N ILE A 44 29.13 -4.34 -9.96
CA ILE A 44 28.09 -3.84 -10.87
C ILE A 44 26.94 -4.85 -10.95
N GLU A 45 27.21 -6.15 -11.06
CA GLU A 45 26.20 -7.22 -11.06
C GLU A 45 25.38 -7.21 -9.75
N ASN A 46 26.07 -7.12 -8.60
CA ASN A 46 25.41 -6.99 -7.32
C ASN A 46 24.55 -5.71 -7.23
N ALA A 47 25.03 -4.61 -7.80
CA ALA A 47 24.30 -3.35 -7.83
C ALA A 47 23.04 -3.45 -8.71
N ILE A 48 23.10 -4.16 -9.84
CA ILE A 48 21.95 -4.43 -10.71
C ILE A 48 20.89 -5.25 -9.94
N THR A 49 21.33 -6.30 -9.25
CA THR A 49 20.46 -7.16 -8.45
C THR A 49 19.76 -6.37 -7.33
N LEU A 50 20.52 -5.60 -6.54
CA LEU A 50 19.96 -4.76 -5.47
C LEU A 50 19.03 -3.67 -6.03
N TYR A 51 19.37 -3.11 -7.21
CA TYR A 51 18.51 -2.15 -7.88
C TYR A 51 17.20 -2.80 -8.33
N GLY A 52 17.24 -4.04 -8.82
CA GLY A 52 16.06 -4.85 -9.15
C GLY A 52 15.16 -5.11 -7.93
N TYR A 53 15.75 -5.32 -6.75
CA TYR A 53 15.01 -5.48 -5.47
C TYR A 53 14.48 -4.18 -4.88
N GLY A 54 14.64 -3.05 -5.56
CA GLY A 54 14.03 -1.80 -5.12
C GLY A 54 14.95 -0.86 -4.34
N HIS A 55 16.19 -1.22 -4.05
CA HIS A 55 17.11 -0.32 -3.32
C HIS A 55 17.40 0.96 -4.10
N THR A 56 17.62 2.08 -3.38
CA THR A 56 18.03 3.35 -3.99
C THR A 56 19.49 3.28 -4.40
N LEU A 57 19.88 4.07 -5.41
CA LEU A 57 21.28 4.16 -5.83
C LEU A 57 22.20 4.59 -4.68
N GLN A 58 21.73 5.45 -3.79
CA GLN A 58 22.48 5.89 -2.62
C GLN A 58 22.71 4.71 -1.65
N THR A 59 21.65 3.97 -1.32
CA THR A 59 21.74 2.79 -0.45
C THR A 59 22.66 1.71 -1.04
N ILE A 60 22.60 1.51 -2.36
CA ILE A 60 23.48 0.53 -3.05
C ILE A 60 24.94 0.93 -2.93
N VAL A 61 25.27 2.21 -3.11
CA VAL A 61 26.63 2.73 -2.94
C VAL A 61 27.14 2.46 -1.51
N GLU A 62 26.28 2.69 -0.50
CA GLU A 62 26.60 2.48 0.91
C GLU A 62 26.77 1.00 1.25
N VAL A 63 25.78 0.16 0.90
CA VAL A 63 25.77 -1.30 1.22
C VAL A 63 26.93 -2.03 0.56
N LEU A 64 27.22 -1.73 -0.71
CA LEU A 64 28.33 -2.36 -1.45
C LEU A 64 29.66 -1.66 -1.24
N ASN A 65 29.70 -0.60 -0.43
CA ASN A 65 30.89 0.24 -0.18
C ASN A 65 31.60 0.64 -1.48
N LEU A 66 30.81 1.14 -2.46
CA LEU A 66 31.31 1.47 -3.79
C LEU A 66 32.12 2.78 -3.73
N ASN A 67 33.31 2.77 -4.32
CA ASN A 67 34.12 3.99 -4.45
C ASN A 67 33.62 4.89 -5.60
N CYS A 68 32.32 5.17 -5.64
CA CYS A 68 31.69 6.03 -6.63
C CYS A 68 30.50 6.79 -6.03
N SER A 69 30.07 7.86 -6.67
CA SER A 69 28.84 8.55 -6.31
C SER A 69 27.60 7.81 -6.86
N SER A 70 26.43 8.02 -6.26
CA SER A 70 25.15 7.50 -6.78
C SER A 70 24.87 7.94 -8.22
N SER A 71 25.32 9.15 -8.63
CA SER A 71 25.24 9.61 -10.02
C SER A 71 26.17 8.83 -10.96
N ALA A 72 27.36 8.47 -10.50
CA ALA A 72 28.29 7.64 -11.29
C ALA A 72 27.74 6.20 -11.43
N LEU A 73 27.22 5.62 -10.33
CA LEU A 73 26.54 4.33 -10.37
C LEU A 73 25.36 4.35 -11.33
N ARG A 74 24.54 5.41 -11.32
CA ARG A 74 23.44 5.59 -12.28
C ARG A 74 23.89 5.43 -13.73
N ASN A 75 24.98 6.11 -14.09
CA ASN A 75 25.50 6.02 -15.46
C ASN A 75 26.07 4.63 -15.79
N LEU A 76 26.69 3.96 -14.82
CA LEU A 76 27.14 2.58 -14.99
C LEU A 76 25.99 1.62 -15.27
N LEU A 77 24.89 1.75 -14.54
CA LEU A 77 23.70 0.91 -14.75
C LEU A 77 23.05 1.18 -16.12
N ILE A 78 22.95 2.46 -16.53
CA ILE A 78 22.45 2.80 -17.89
C ILE A 78 23.31 2.17 -18.97
N ASN A 79 24.64 2.27 -18.85
CA ASN A 79 25.58 1.70 -19.82
C ASN A 79 25.51 0.17 -19.91
N ARG A 80 24.94 -0.48 -18.89
CA ARG A 80 24.66 -1.93 -18.87
C ARG A 80 23.23 -2.26 -19.31
N GLY A 81 22.49 -1.32 -19.90
CA GLY A 81 21.14 -1.53 -20.41
C GLY A 81 20.07 -1.58 -19.33
N VAL A 82 20.39 -1.25 -18.08
CA VAL A 82 19.38 -1.25 -17.00
C VAL A 82 18.42 -0.08 -17.22
N LYS A 83 17.14 -0.39 -17.41
CA LYS A 83 16.08 0.61 -17.48
C LYS A 83 15.90 1.21 -16.08
N LEU A 84 16.30 2.48 -15.95
CA LEU A 84 16.19 3.16 -14.67
C LEU A 84 14.73 3.53 -14.38
N ARG A 85 14.39 3.44 -13.11
CA ARG A 85 13.11 3.90 -12.59
C ARG A 85 12.94 5.41 -12.82
N PRO A 86 11.72 5.90 -13.07
CA PRO A 86 11.44 7.33 -13.19
C PRO A 86 11.99 8.12 -12.00
N ARG A 87 12.41 9.36 -12.21
CA ARG A 87 12.77 10.25 -11.09
C ARG A 87 11.54 10.50 -10.23
N GLY A 88 11.59 10.10 -8.96
CA GLY A 88 10.53 10.24 -7.99
C GLY A 88 10.86 9.50 -6.70
N LYS A 89 10.10 9.76 -5.67
CA LYS A 89 10.16 8.98 -4.44
C LYS A 89 9.71 7.56 -4.79
N MET A 90 10.60 6.58 -4.63
CA MET A 90 10.22 5.20 -4.88
C MET A 90 9.13 4.77 -3.92
N PRO A 91 8.15 3.97 -4.39
CA PRO A 91 7.25 3.31 -3.49
C PRO A 91 8.06 2.48 -2.48
N CYS A 92 7.91 2.78 -1.20
CA CYS A 92 8.53 1.99 -0.13
C CYS A 92 7.62 0.81 0.23
N PHE A 93 6.99 0.18 -0.76
CA PHE A 93 6.02 -0.90 -0.62
C PHE A 93 5.88 -1.70 -1.92
N ASN A 94 5.23 -2.86 -1.86
CA ASN A 94 4.90 -3.68 -3.03
C ASN A 94 3.74 -3.05 -3.81
N GLU A 95 4.03 -2.29 -4.88
CA GLU A 95 3.01 -1.65 -5.72
C GLU A 95 2.21 -2.62 -6.61
N ASN A 96 2.70 -3.86 -6.80
CA ASN A 96 2.05 -4.92 -7.56
C ASN A 96 1.14 -5.82 -6.68
N TYR A 97 0.91 -5.45 -5.42
CA TYR A 97 0.21 -6.28 -4.45
C TYR A 97 -1.18 -6.72 -4.93
N PHE A 98 -1.91 -5.82 -5.60
CA PHE A 98 -3.25 -6.07 -6.14
C PHE A 98 -3.28 -6.36 -7.64
N GLU A 99 -2.15 -6.68 -8.26
CA GLU A 99 -2.11 -7.03 -9.69
C GLU A 99 -2.89 -8.32 -9.98
N ILE A 100 -2.79 -9.30 -9.08
CA ILE A 100 -3.52 -10.56 -9.13
C ILE A 100 -4.02 -10.87 -7.72
N ILE A 101 -5.30 -11.22 -7.59
CA ILE A 101 -5.91 -11.68 -6.34
C ILE A 101 -5.84 -13.20 -6.31
N ASP A 102 -4.79 -13.74 -5.69
CA ASP A 102 -4.45 -15.16 -5.70
C ASP A 102 -4.29 -15.77 -4.29
N ASP A 103 -4.52 -14.98 -3.24
CA ASP A 103 -4.46 -15.43 -1.86
C ASP A 103 -5.52 -14.78 -0.96
N GLU A 104 -5.69 -15.37 0.24
CA GLU A 104 -6.63 -14.92 1.27
C GLU A 104 -6.44 -13.44 1.63
N HIS A 105 -5.20 -13.03 1.89
CA HIS A 105 -4.91 -11.67 2.37
C HIS A 105 -5.24 -10.62 1.32
N LYS A 106 -4.91 -10.87 0.06
CA LYS A 106 -5.23 -9.94 -1.04
C LYS A 106 -6.73 -9.79 -1.23
N ALA A 107 -7.47 -10.91 -1.19
CA ALA A 107 -8.93 -10.87 -1.29
C ALA A 107 -9.55 -10.15 -0.07
N TYR A 108 -9.06 -10.42 1.14
CA TYR A 108 -9.50 -9.74 2.35
C TYR A 108 -9.25 -8.23 2.28
N TRP A 109 -8.03 -7.80 1.92
CA TRP A 109 -7.71 -6.39 1.82
C TRP A 109 -8.51 -5.68 0.73
N LEU A 110 -8.80 -6.36 -0.38
CA LEU A 110 -9.65 -5.79 -1.41
C LEU A 110 -11.06 -5.51 -0.85
N GLY A 111 -11.65 -6.45 -0.12
CA GLY A 111 -12.93 -6.27 0.56
C GLY A 111 -12.89 -5.17 1.62
N PHE A 112 -11.83 -5.11 2.41
CA PHE A 112 -11.64 -4.05 3.41
C PHE A 112 -11.46 -2.67 2.78
N ILE A 113 -10.75 -2.59 1.64
CA ILE A 113 -10.64 -1.38 0.85
C ILE A 113 -11.98 -0.98 0.24
N TYR A 114 -12.82 -1.92 -0.16
CA TYR A 114 -14.19 -1.65 -0.63
C TYR A 114 -15.03 -0.96 0.45
N ALA A 115 -14.83 -1.30 1.72
CA ALA A 115 -15.45 -0.63 2.87
C ALA A 115 -14.74 0.71 3.19
N ASP A 116 -13.61 0.64 3.85
CA ASP A 116 -12.93 1.75 4.52
C ASP A 116 -11.80 2.42 3.70
N GLY A 117 -11.43 1.87 2.54
CA GLY A 117 -10.35 2.43 1.73
C GLY A 117 -10.76 3.71 1.00
N GLY A 118 -9.87 4.68 0.93
CA GLY A 118 -10.00 5.89 0.10
C GLY A 118 -9.00 5.87 -1.05
N LEU A 119 -9.45 6.13 -2.27
CA LEU A 119 -8.57 6.29 -3.43
C LEU A 119 -8.75 7.70 -3.99
N VAL A 120 -7.75 8.56 -3.80
CA VAL A 120 -7.76 9.95 -4.28
C VAL A 120 -6.53 10.17 -5.14
N ASN A 121 -6.71 10.63 -6.36
CA ASN A 121 -5.66 10.72 -7.37
C ASN A 121 -4.97 9.37 -7.57
N ASN A 122 -3.74 9.20 -7.08
CA ASN A 122 -2.99 7.94 -7.11
C ASN A 122 -2.56 7.48 -5.70
N CYS A 123 -3.25 7.96 -4.67
CA CYS A 123 -3.00 7.61 -3.28
C CYS A 123 -4.15 6.76 -2.73
N LEU A 124 -3.84 5.50 -2.40
CA LEU A 124 -4.70 4.65 -1.58
C LEU A 124 -4.46 5.00 -0.12
N THR A 125 -5.53 5.27 0.61
CA THR A 125 -5.49 5.46 2.06
C THR A 125 -6.38 4.44 2.75
N LEU A 126 -5.93 3.91 3.86
CA LEU A 126 -6.72 3.05 4.75
C LEU A 126 -6.65 3.63 6.15
N GLY A 127 -7.80 3.94 6.75
CA GLY A 127 -7.89 4.54 8.06
C GLY A 127 -8.95 3.86 8.92
N VAL A 128 -8.61 3.61 10.18
CA VAL A 128 -9.49 2.99 11.19
C VAL A 128 -9.42 3.75 12.50
N GLN A 129 -10.31 3.45 13.46
CA GLN A 129 -10.15 3.94 14.82
C GLN A 129 -8.85 3.41 15.42
N LEU A 130 -8.22 4.20 16.29
CA LEU A 130 -6.95 3.85 16.93
C LEU A 130 -7.01 2.52 17.69
N SER A 131 -8.17 2.17 18.25
CA SER A 131 -8.40 0.86 18.88
C SER A 131 -8.20 -0.34 17.94
N ASP A 132 -8.37 -0.12 16.66
CA ASP A 132 -8.23 -1.15 15.62
C ASP A 132 -6.90 -1.00 14.84
N ARG A 133 -5.92 -0.24 15.37
CA ARG A 133 -4.63 0.06 14.74
C ARG A 133 -3.86 -1.18 14.28
N GLU A 134 -4.04 -2.30 14.99
CA GLU A 134 -3.40 -3.58 14.62
C GLU A 134 -3.70 -4.01 13.17
N ILE A 135 -4.89 -3.70 12.66
CA ILE A 135 -5.26 -4.07 11.28
C ILE A 135 -4.47 -3.25 10.26
N ILE A 136 -4.17 -1.98 10.56
CA ILE A 136 -3.30 -1.14 9.72
C ILE A 136 -1.86 -1.66 9.71
N GLU A 137 -1.38 -2.21 10.83
CA GLU A 137 -0.05 -2.83 10.89
C GLU A 137 0.02 -4.12 10.05
N LYS A 138 -1.02 -4.96 10.11
CA LYS A 138 -1.13 -6.15 9.26
C LYS A 138 -1.10 -5.75 7.77
N PHE A 139 -1.90 -4.73 7.38
CA PHE A 139 -1.90 -4.22 6.01
C PHE A 139 -0.53 -3.69 5.57
N LYS A 140 0.13 -2.92 6.44
CA LYS A 140 1.49 -2.42 6.20
C LYS A 140 2.47 -3.55 5.95
N ASN A 141 2.40 -4.63 6.74
CA ASN A 141 3.28 -5.79 6.62
C ASN A 141 3.03 -6.55 5.30
N ASP A 142 1.77 -6.79 4.94
CA ASP A 142 1.39 -7.46 3.70
C ASP A 142 1.83 -6.67 2.47
N MET A 143 1.68 -5.34 2.52
CA MET A 143 2.20 -4.42 1.50
C MET A 143 3.73 -4.33 1.50
N ARG A 144 4.44 -5.01 2.42
CA ARG A 144 5.90 -4.93 2.62
C ARG A 144 6.40 -3.50 2.69
N SER A 145 5.72 -2.66 3.47
CA SER A 145 5.88 -1.22 3.46
C SER A 145 6.69 -0.69 4.63
N ASN A 146 7.50 0.35 4.35
CA ASN A 146 8.13 1.19 5.36
C ASN A 146 7.38 2.51 5.60
N ASN A 147 6.18 2.70 5.00
CA ASN A 147 5.39 3.89 5.22
C ASN A 147 5.01 4.04 6.69
N LYS A 148 4.98 5.29 7.15
CA LYS A 148 4.57 5.59 8.53
C LYS A 148 3.06 5.47 8.66
N ILE A 149 2.62 4.87 9.74
CA ILE A 149 1.24 4.97 10.21
C ILE A 149 1.10 6.33 10.89
N ILE A 150 0.12 7.11 10.47
CA ILE A 150 -0.17 8.44 11.01
C ILE A 150 -1.35 8.31 11.98
N GLU A 151 -1.16 8.77 13.20
CA GLU A 151 -2.22 8.86 14.21
C GLU A 151 -2.67 10.31 14.31
N TYR A 152 -3.98 10.54 14.33
CA TYR A 152 -4.55 11.87 14.37
C TYR A 152 -5.94 11.89 15.00
N ASN A 153 -6.34 13.05 15.50
CA ASN A 153 -7.70 13.30 15.95
C ASN A 153 -8.55 13.77 14.78
N SER A 154 -9.56 13.00 14.45
CA SER A 154 -10.54 13.39 13.45
C SER A 154 -11.61 14.27 14.07
N GLU A 155 -11.63 15.55 13.74
CA GLU A 155 -12.69 16.48 14.16
C GLU A 155 -14.06 16.04 13.65
N LYS A 156 -14.11 15.54 12.40
CA LYS A 156 -15.35 15.05 11.76
C LYS A 156 -16.03 13.93 12.55
N TRP A 157 -15.24 13.02 13.13
CA TRP A 157 -15.75 11.84 13.83
C TRP A 157 -15.62 11.93 15.34
N ASN A 158 -14.94 12.98 15.85
CA ASN A 158 -14.54 13.11 17.25
C ASN A 158 -13.89 11.83 17.80
N LYS A 159 -12.95 11.26 17.03
CA LYS A 159 -12.28 9.99 17.31
C LYS A 159 -10.81 10.06 17.00
N HIS A 160 -10.02 9.30 17.77
CA HIS A 160 -8.62 9.03 17.45
C HIS A 160 -8.56 7.99 16.32
N MET A 161 -7.80 8.31 15.27
CA MET A 161 -7.69 7.52 14.06
C MET A 161 -6.24 7.11 13.83
N ALA A 162 -6.05 5.95 13.21
CA ALA A 162 -4.78 5.49 12.63
C ALA A 162 -4.97 5.32 11.13
N GLN A 163 -4.04 5.83 10.32
CA GLN A 163 -4.12 5.81 8.87
C GLN A 163 -2.77 5.49 8.25
N ILE A 164 -2.79 4.76 7.13
CA ILE A 164 -1.64 4.56 6.26
C ILE A 164 -2.01 4.94 4.82
N GLY A 165 -1.02 5.45 4.05
CA GLY A 165 -1.22 5.83 2.66
C GLY A 165 -0.15 5.25 1.74
N PHE A 166 -0.54 4.92 0.50
CA PHE A 166 0.29 4.32 -0.55
C PHE A 166 0.09 5.07 -1.85
N THR A 167 1.14 5.72 -2.35
CA THR A 167 1.05 6.53 -3.58
C THR A 167 1.76 5.82 -4.73
N SER A 168 1.00 5.30 -5.69
CA SER A 168 1.50 4.66 -6.91
C SER A 168 0.44 4.68 -8.00
N ASN A 169 0.85 4.98 -9.24
CA ASN A 169 -0.01 4.88 -10.41
C ASN A 169 -0.36 3.41 -10.72
N LYS A 170 0.60 2.51 -10.60
CA LYS A 170 0.38 1.07 -10.83
C LYS A 170 -0.67 0.50 -9.86
N LEU A 171 -0.51 0.79 -8.56
CA LEU A 171 -1.46 0.37 -7.54
C LEU A 171 -2.88 0.90 -7.83
N LYS A 172 -3.00 2.18 -8.22
CA LYS A 172 -4.27 2.78 -8.61
C LYS A 172 -4.90 2.08 -9.82
N GLU A 173 -4.10 1.82 -10.87
CA GLU A 173 -4.57 1.15 -12.08
C GLU A 173 -5.11 -0.25 -11.78
N ASP A 174 -4.40 -1.02 -10.94
CA ASP A 174 -4.83 -2.36 -10.56
C ASP A 174 -6.11 -2.31 -9.71
N LEU A 175 -6.17 -1.43 -8.72
CA LEU A 175 -7.38 -1.23 -7.92
C LEU A 175 -8.57 -0.77 -8.76
N ASN A 176 -8.36 0.09 -9.76
CA ASN A 176 -9.42 0.51 -10.67
C ASN A 176 -9.98 -0.66 -11.51
N LYS A 177 -9.12 -1.57 -11.99
CA LYS A 177 -9.55 -2.79 -12.69
C LYS A 177 -10.39 -3.70 -11.80
N LEU A 178 -10.10 -3.69 -10.49
CA LEU A 178 -10.82 -4.42 -9.47
C LEU A 178 -12.05 -3.64 -8.92
N GLY A 179 -12.49 -2.57 -9.57
CA GLY A 179 -13.69 -1.82 -9.22
C GLY A 179 -13.53 -0.77 -8.12
N VAL A 180 -12.32 -0.59 -7.56
CA VAL A 180 -12.06 0.48 -6.57
C VAL A 180 -11.84 1.79 -7.29
N VAL A 181 -12.81 2.68 -7.27
CA VAL A 181 -12.75 3.99 -7.93
C VAL A 181 -12.85 5.12 -6.92
N GLN A 182 -12.49 6.34 -7.35
CA GLN A 182 -12.72 7.54 -6.55
C GLN A 182 -14.22 7.74 -6.30
N ASN A 183 -14.59 8.12 -5.07
CA ASN A 183 -16.00 8.25 -4.65
C ASN A 183 -16.81 6.94 -4.74
N LYS A 184 -16.15 5.81 -4.52
CA LYS A 184 -16.69 4.45 -4.64
C LYS A 184 -17.98 4.19 -3.86
N THR A 185 -18.26 4.94 -2.79
CA THR A 185 -19.43 4.76 -1.90
C THR A 185 -20.74 4.64 -2.65
N PHE A 186 -20.87 5.26 -3.84
CA PHE A 186 -22.06 5.21 -4.67
C PHE A 186 -21.91 4.39 -5.95
N LEU A 187 -20.72 3.88 -6.24
CA LEU A 187 -20.37 3.30 -7.54
C LEU A 187 -20.09 1.78 -7.50
N LEU A 188 -19.95 1.20 -6.31
CA LEU A 188 -19.73 -0.24 -6.16
C LEU A 188 -20.98 -1.02 -6.53
N LYS A 189 -20.91 -1.90 -7.54
CA LYS A 189 -22.08 -2.60 -8.07
C LYS A 189 -22.10 -4.09 -7.75
N GLU A 190 -20.92 -4.70 -7.61
CA GLU A 190 -20.80 -6.15 -7.49
C GLU A 190 -19.52 -6.53 -6.76
N ILE A 191 -19.43 -7.79 -6.34
CA ILE A 191 -18.18 -8.41 -5.92
C ILE A 191 -17.25 -8.46 -7.13
N PRO A 192 -16.00 -7.97 -7.02
CA PRO A 192 -15.06 -8.02 -8.15
C PRO A 192 -14.81 -9.46 -8.60
N ASP A 193 -14.35 -9.61 -9.84
CA ASP A 193 -13.98 -10.92 -10.37
C ASP A 193 -12.72 -11.47 -9.65
N VAL A 194 -12.99 -12.19 -8.56
CA VAL A 194 -11.99 -12.90 -7.77
C VAL A 194 -12.27 -14.41 -7.82
N PRO A 195 -11.24 -15.28 -7.67
CA PRO A 195 -11.43 -16.73 -7.60
C PRO A 195 -12.54 -17.11 -6.63
N LYS A 196 -13.34 -18.11 -6.98
CA LYS A 196 -14.55 -18.51 -6.23
C LYS A 196 -14.25 -18.83 -4.77
N ASP A 197 -13.15 -19.52 -4.52
CA ASP A 197 -12.68 -19.88 -3.17
C ASP A 197 -12.20 -18.68 -2.35
N LEU A 198 -11.84 -17.58 -3.00
CA LEU A 198 -11.40 -16.33 -2.37
C LEU A 198 -12.53 -15.33 -2.10
N LYS A 199 -13.74 -15.54 -2.64
CA LYS A 199 -14.89 -14.64 -2.43
C LYS A 199 -15.26 -14.51 -0.95
N ARG A 200 -15.18 -15.59 -0.18
CA ARG A 200 -15.43 -15.57 1.27
C ARG A 200 -14.50 -14.57 1.99
N HIS A 201 -13.25 -14.49 1.54
CA HIS A 201 -12.24 -13.61 2.13
C HIS A 201 -12.49 -12.15 1.76
N PHE A 202 -12.91 -11.88 0.52
CA PHE A 202 -13.38 -10.57 0.12
C PHE A 202 -14.59 -10.12 0.97
N ILE A 203 -15.60 -10.98 1.12
CA ILE A 203 -16.80 -10.68 1.91
C ILE A 203 -16.45 -10.48 3.39
N ARG A 204 -15.47 -11.23 3.93
CA ARG A 204 -14.95 -11.00 5.28
C ARG A 204 -14.31 -9.62 5.42
N GLY A 205 -13.46 -9.21 4.47
CA GLY A 205 -12.86 -7.87 4.47
C GLY A 205 -13.90 -6.77 4.41
N LEU A 206 -14.91 -6.91 3.55
CA LEU A 206 -16.05 -5.99 3.46
C LEU A 206 -16.83 -5.93 4.78
N PHE A 207 -17.07 -7.08 5.40
CA PHE A 207 -17.75 -7.18 6.69
C PHE A 207 -16.93 -6.56 7.83
N ASP A 208 -15.64 -6.80 7.86
CA ASP A 208 -14.77 -6.26 8.90
C ASP A 208 -14.62 -4.73 8.79
N GLY A 209 -14.66 -4.15 7.59
CA GLY A 209 -14.78 -2.70 7.41
C GLY A 209 -16.17 -2.20 7.82
N ASP A 210 -17.15 -2.34 6.97
CA ASP A 210 -18.48 -1.72 7.08
C ASP A 210 -19.55 -2.60 7.75
N GLY A 211 -19.28 -3.87 8.07
CA GLY A 211 -20.28 -4.75 8.69
C GLY A 211 -20.54 -4.44 10.16
N THR A 212 -21.63 -4.98 10.68
CA THR A 212 -22.01 -4.84 12.08
C THR A 212 -22.43 -6.16 12.72
N VAL A 213 -22.03 -6.34 13.98
CA VAL A 213 -22.52 -7.39 14.89
C VAL A 213 -23.28 -6.68 15.99
N PHE A 214 -24.61 -6.81 15.98
CA PHE A 214 -25.48 -6.21 16.98
C PHE A 214 -26.00 -7.30 17.93
N ILE A 215 -25.72 -7.11 19.21
CA ILE A 215 -26.19 -7.97 20.30
C ILE A 215 -27.27 -7.22 21.07
N ASN A 216 -28.47 -7.79 21.10
CA ASN A 216 -29.53 -7.29 21.98
C ASN A 216 -29.51 -8.09 23.28
N SER A 217 -28.90 -7.54 24.32
CA SER A 217 -28.76 -8.20 25.62
C SER A 217 -30.08 -8.47 26.33
N LYS A 218 -31.16 -7.70 26.03
CA LYS A 218 -32.47 -7.90 26.64
C LYS A 218 -33.22 -9.09 26.05
N LEU A 219 -33.01 -9.37 24.76
CA LEU A 219 -33.66 -10.43 24.03
C LEU A 219 -32.73 -11.62 23.76
N ASP A 220 -31.50 -11.55 24.26
CA ASP A 220 -30.41 -12.48 23.96
C ASP A 220 -30.35 -12.86 22.46
N SER A 221 -30.48 -11.85 21.61
CA SER A 221 -30.56 -12.04 20.18
C SER A 221 -29.37 -11.38 19.49
N LEU A 222 -28.84 -12.07 18.47
CA LEU A 222 -27.78 -11.64 17.60
C LEU A 222 -28.37 -11.21 16.25
N ARG A 223 -27.82 -10.10 15.71
CA ARG A 223 -28.08 -9.68 14.34
C ARG A 223 -26.77 -9.31 13.67
N VAL A 224 -26.60 -9.77 12.46
CA VAL A 224 -25.43 -9.48 11.61
C VAL A 224 -25.89 -8.66 10.42
N GLY A 225 -25.13 -7.64 10.06
CA GLY A 225 -25.46 -6.76 8.95
C GLY A 225 -24.26 -6.36 8.11
N PHE A 226 -24.50 -6.17 6.82
CA PHE A 226 -23.56 -5.64 5.83
C PHE A 226 -24.07 -4.29 5.36
N TYR A 227 -23.21 -3.29 5.32
CA TYR A 227 -23.52 -1.99 4.72
C TYR A 227 -22.81 -1.83 3.38
N GLY A 228 -23.42 -1.11 2.45
CA GLY A 228 -22.85 -0.86 1.12
C GLY A 228 -23.86 -0.24 0.16
N THR A 229 -23.60 -0.31 -1.13
CA THR A 229 -24.58 0.02 -2.17
C THR A 229 -25.62 -1.10 -2.28
N TYR A 230 -26.80 -0.79 -2.83
CA TYR A 230 -27.85 -1.78 -3.03
C TYR A 230 -27.37 -2.96 -3.90
N ASP A 231 -26.73 -2.65 -5.01
CA ASP A 231 -26.27 -3.66 -5.98
C ASP A 231 -25.18 -4.56 -5.40
N LEU A 232 -24.19 -4.00 -4.72
CA LEU A 232 -23.15 -4.78 -4.03
C LEU A 232 -23.78 -5.71 -2.97
N LEU A 233 -24.71 -5.21 -2.16
CA LEU A 233 -25.35 -6.03 -1.12
C LEU A 233 -26.25 -7.12 -1.71
N LYS A 234 -26.87 -6.88 -2.85
CA LYS A 234 -27.61 -7.88 -3.59
C LYS A 234 -26.68 -9.00 -4.09
N ASP A 235 -25.49 -8.65 -4.53
CA ASP A 235 -24.50 -9.63 -4.97
C ASP A 235 -23.91 -10.43 -3.79
N VAL A 236 -23.60 -9.76 -2.68
CA VAL A 236 -23.20 -10.42 -1.42
C VAL A 236 -24.30 -11.39 -0.94
N GLN A 237 -25.56 -10.97 -0.97
CA GLN A 237 -26.66 -11.85 -0.59
C GLN A 237 -26.78 -13.07 -1.50
N ARG A 238 -26.63 -12.88 -2.81
CA ARG A 238 -26.64 -13.98 -3.80
C ARG A 238 -25.50 -14.97 -3.50
N GLU A 239 -24.27 -14.47 -3.23
CA GLU A 239 -23.14 -15.32 -2.90
C GLU A 239 -23.37 -16.11 -1.61
N LEU A 240 -23.88 -15.46 -0.55
CA LEU A 240 -24.20 -16.14 0.71
C LEU A 240 -25.33 -17.16 0.55
N ASN A 241 -26.36 -16.86 -0.26
CA ASN A 241 -27.43 -17.79 -0.53
C ASN A 241 -26.94 -19.01 -1.32
N VAL A 242 -26.18 -18.80 -2.39
CA VAL A 242 -25.66 -19.90 -3.24
C VAL A 242 -24.67 -20.78 -2.47
N SER A 243 -23.80 -20.19 -1.67
CA SER A 243 -22.74 -20.91 -0.97
C SER A 243 -23.21 -21.58 0.33
N LEU A 244 -24.22 -21.01 1.01
CA LEU A 244 -24.62 -21.41 2.37
C LEU A 244 -26.12 -21.77 2.50
N ASP A 245 -26.90 -21.56 1.46
CA ASP A 245 -28.36 -21.66 1.54
C ASP A 245 -28.93 -20.78 2.69
N THR A 246 -28.52 -19.51 2.72
CA THR A 246 -29.07 -18.53 3.65
C THR A 246 -30.38 -17.94 3.13
N SER A 247 -31.16 -17.36 4.03
CA SER A 247 -32.39 -16.66 3.67
C SER A 247 -32.15 -15.49 2.76
N VAL A 248 -33.02 -15.25 1.78
CA VAL A 248 -33.03 -14.02 0.97
C VAL A 248 -33.79 -12.95 1.74
N ASN A 249 -33.09 -11.97 2.26
CA ASN A 249 -33.66 -10.93 3.10
C ASN A 249 -33.87 -9.61 2.33
N LYS A 250 -34.78 -8.79 2.81
CA LYS A 250 -34.96 -7.43 2.28
C LYS A 250 -33.74 -6.58 2.60
N ILE A 251 -33.26 -5.86 1.61
CA ILE A 251 -32.20 -4.85 1.75
C ILE A 251 -32.88 -3.51 2.05
N TYR A 252 -32.51 -2.88 3.15
CA TYR A 252 -33.15 -1.65 3.66
C TYR A 252 -32.28 -0.43 3.36
N GLU A 253 -32.94 0.61 2.87
CA GLU A 253 -32.28 1.90 2.71
C GLU A 253 -31.94 2.53 4.05
N LYS A 254 -30.77 3.14 4.14
CA LYS A 254 -30.27 3.93 5.26
C LYS A 254 -29.74 5.26 4.74
N VAL A 255 -29.51 6.20 5.61
CA VAL A 255 -28.94 7.49 5.21
C VAL A 255 -27.54 7.28 4.58
N GLY A 256 -27.45 7.49 3.28
CA GLY A 256 -26.22 7.40 2.51
C GLY A 256 -25.70 5.98 2.19
N CYS A 257 -26.45 4.92 2.52
CA CYS A 257 -26.06 3.54 2.22
C CYS A 257 -27.28 2.60 2.30
N TRP A 258 -27.04 1.29 2.10
CA TRP A 258 -28.04 0.24 2.27
C TRP A 258 -27.58 -0.77 3.32
N LEU A 259 -28.51 -1.53 3.90
CA LEU A 259 -28.28 -2.54 4.93
C LEU A 259 -28.93 -3.86 4.53
N LEU A 260 -28.11 -4.90 4.39
CA LEU A 260 -28.50 -6.29 4.36
C LEU A 260 -28.29 -6.89 5.75
N SER A 261 -29.32 -7.46 6.39
CA SER A 261 -29.17 -8.00 7.74
C SER A 261 -29.78 -9.39 7.89
N TYR A 262 -29.15 -10.20 8.74
CA TYR A 262 -29.57 -11.54 9.13
C TYR A 262 -29.86 -11.59 10.63
N ALA A 263 -30.97 -12.20 11.00
CA ALA A 263 -31.41 -12.38 12.39
C ALA A 263 -31.76 -13.86 12.73
N LYS A 264 -31.92 -14.71 11.71
CA LYS A 264 -32.14 -16.14 11.89
C LYS A 264 -30.86 -16.80 12.37
N LYS A 265 -30.88 -17.47 13.52
CA LYS A 265 -29.70 -18.04 14.18
C LYS A 265 -28.89 -18.94 13.23
N SER A 266 -29.57 -19.86 12.53
CA SER A 266 -28.90 -20.78 11.59
C SER A 266 -28.18 -20.06 10.43
N ASP A 267 -28.71 -18.94 9.94
CA ASP A 267 -28.07 -18.18 8.88
C ASP A 267 -26.81 -17.43 9.43
N ILE A 268 -26.94 -16.92 10.66
CA ILE A 268 -25.86 -16.23 11.34
C ILE A 268 -24.68 -17.18 11.62
N GLU A 269 -24.98 -18.41 12.10
CA GLU A 269 -23.98 -19.47 12.32
C GLU A 269 -23.24 -19.82 11.02
N LYS A 270 -24.00 -20.07 9.93
CA LYS A 270 -23.43 -20.34 8.60
C LYS A 270 -22.54 -19.20 8.12
N ILE A 271 -22.98 -17.93 8.27
CA ILE A 271 -22.20 -16.74 7.89
C ILE A 271 -20.93 -16.64 8.72
N TYR A 272 -21.00 -16.89 10.05
CA TYR A 272 -19.82 -16.88 10.89
C TYR A 272 -18.75 -17.86 10.41
N HIS A 273 -19.13 -19.12 10.22
CA HIS A 273 -18.23 -20.17 9.73
C HIS A 273 -17.67 -19.86 8.34
N TYR A 274 -18.50 -19.37 7.43
CA TYR A 274 -18.06 -18.96 6.10
C TYR A 274 -17.01 -17.84 6.13
N LEU A 275 -17.19 -16.86 7.00
CA LEU A 275 -16.28 -15.72 7.09
C LEU A 275 -14.98 -16.05 7.83
N TYR A 276 -15.04 -16.85 8.90
CA TYR A 276 -13.96 -16.91 9.86
C TYR A 276 -13.28 -18.28 10.03
N ASP A 277 -13.88 -19.39 9.59
CA ASP A 277 -13.21 -20.68 9.67
C ASP A 277 -11.94 -20.67 8.80
N ASP A 278 -10.85 -21.21 9.38
CA ASP A 278 -9.52 -21.28 8.76
C ASP A 278 -8.96 -19.92 8.31
N SER A 279 -9.52 -18.81 8.80
CA SER A 279 -9.05 -17.48 8.44
C SER A 279 -7.81 -17.09 9.22
N THR A 280 -6.83 -16.53 8.52
CA THR A 280 -5.56 -16.05 9.11
C THR A 280 -5.56 -14.54 9.35
N ILE A 281 -6.48 -13.82 8.72
CA ILE A 281 -6.61 -12.37 8.82
C ILE A 281 -8.07 -11.95 9.07
N TYR A 282 -8.28 -11.13 10.08
CA TYR A 282 -9.59 -10.56 10.46
C TYR A 282 -9.41 -9.37 11.40
N LEU A 283 -10.49 -8.59 11.56
CA LEU A 283 -10.57 -7.52 12.56
C LEU A 283 -10.93 -8.12 13.92
N THR A 284 -9.96 -8.19 14.82
CA THR A 284 -10.02 -8.90 16.11
C THR A 284 -11.26 -8.52 16.93
N ARG A 285 -11.64 -7.24 16.98
CA ARG A 285 -12.80 -6.77 17.71
C ARG A 285 -14.13 -7.36 17.20
N LYS A 286 -14.33 -7.39 15.87
CA LYS A 286 -15.54 -7.95 15.26
C LYS A 286 -15.59 -9.47 15.38
N TYR A 287 -14.46 -10.13 15.12
CA TYR A 287 -14.34 -11.57 15.29
C TYR A 287 -14.71 -12.02 16.71
N LYS A 288 -14.10 -11.40 17.75
CA LYS A 288 -14.40 -11.74 19.15
C LYS A 288 -15.88 -11.54 19.48
N LYS A 289 -16.43 -10.37 19.14
CA LYS A 289 -17.82 -10.04 19.38
C LYS A 289 -18.79 -11.00 18.69
N PHE A 290 -18.45 -11.50 17.50
CA PHE A 290 -19.28 -12.47 16.78
C PHE A 290 -19.15 -13.85 17.43
N LYS A 291 -17.93 -14.30 17.73
CA LYS A 291 -17.62 -15.59 18.34
C LYS A 291 -18.28 -15.79 19.72
N GLU A 292 -18.41 -14.71 20.52
CA GLU A 292 -19.03 -14.79 21.86
C GLU A 292 -20.51 -15.22 21.84
N LYS A 293 -21.17 -15.19 20.69
CA LYS A 293 -22.61 -15.41 20.55
C LYS A 293 -22.99 -16.55 19.58
N ILE A 294 -22.00 -17.23 19.01
CA ILE A 294 -22.15 -18.45 18.24
C ILE A 294 -21.89 -19.67 19.13
#